data_2ca38c083dfea9070a0f3f3b623c7130
#
_entry.id   2ca38c083dfea9070a0f3f3b623c7130
#
_cell.length_a   1.000
_cell.length_b   1.000
_cell.length_c   1.000
_cell.angle_alpha   90.00
_cell.angle_beta   90.00
_cell.angle_gamma   90.00
#
_symmetry.space_group_name_H-M   'P 1'
#
loop_
_entity.id
_entity.type
_entity.pdbx_description
1 polymer ?
#
loop_
_entity_poly.entity_id
_entity_poly.type
_entity_poly.pdbx_seq_one_letter_code
_entity_poly.pdbx_strand_id
1 'polypeptide(L)' 'MELEEKVKELIKWYMDTYGVNKDQAVRDIESAILRISHK' A
#
# COMPACT_ATOMS: atom_id res chain seq x y z
N MET A 1 2.84 -5.54 -15.87
CA MET A 1 3.15 -6.72 -15.06
C MET A 1 2.10 -6.93 -13.99
N GLU A 2 1.87 -8.17 -13.67
CA GLU A 2 0.81 -8.49 -12.71
C GLU A 2 1.08 -7.92 -11.33
N LEU A 3 2.36 -7.88 -10.95
CA LEU A 3 2.72 -7.38 -9.62
C LEU A 3 2.34 -5.90 -9.47
N GLU A 4 2.59 -5.12 -10.51
CA GLU A 4 2.26 -3.70 -10.45
C GLU A 4 0.76 -3.49 -10.33
N GLU A 5 0.00 -4.28 -11.05
CA GLU A 5 -1.46 -4.16 -10.99
C GLU A 5 -1.98 -4.54 -9.62
N LYS A 6 -1.41 -5.57 -9.03
CA LYS A 6 -1.81 -5.96 -7.69
C LYS A 6 -1.50 -4.88 -6.68
N VAL A 7 -0.36 -4.23 -6.81
CA VAL A 7 0.00 -3.14 -5.91
C VAL A 7 -0.98 -1.98 -6.07
N LYS A 8 -1.33 -1.65 -7.29
CA LYS A 8 -2.29 -0.57 -7.54
C LYS A 8 -3.65 -0.88 -6.91
N GLU A 9 -4.09 -2.11 -7.04
CA GLU A 9 -5.36 -2.53 -6.45
C GLU A 9 -5.30 -2.45 -4.94
N LEU A 10 -4.19 -2.85 -4.36
CA LEU A 10 -4.02 -2.79 -2.91
C LEU A 10 -4.09 -1.35 -2.41
N ILE A 11 -3.43 -0.44 -3.11
CA ILE A 11 -3.44 0.97 -2.74
C ILE A 11 -4.87 1.51 -2.83
N LYS A 12 -5.56 1.18 -3.89
CA LYS A 12 -6.93 1.63 -4.07
C LYS A 12 -7.83 1.11 -2.95
N TRP A 13 -7.69 -0.17 -2.63
CA TRP A 13 -8.46 -0.77 -1.55
C TRP A 13 -8.16 -0.09 -0.23
N TYR A 14 -6.90 0.16 0.03
CA TYR A 14 -6.47 0.80 1.27
C TYR A 14 -7.09 2.20 1.40
N MET A 15 -7.00 2.96 0.32
CA MET A 15 -7.56 4.31 0.32
C MET A 15 -9.06 4.29 0.62
N ASP A 16 -9.75 3.36 0.00
CA ASP A 16 -11.19 3.26 0.16
C ASP A 16 -11.56 2.79 1.56
N THR A 17 -10.81 1.85 2.09
CA THR A 17 -11.11 1.26 3.37
C THR A 17 -10.83 2.24 4.52
N TYR A 18 -9.73 2.95 4.44
CA TYR A 18 -9.30 3.82 5.53
C TYR A 18 -9.56 5.29 5.27
N GLY A 19 -10.01 5.62 4.09
CA GLY A 19 -10.33 7.01 3.78
C GLY A 19 -9.12 7.92 3.71
N VAL A 20 -7.97 7.39 3.32
CA VAL A 20 -6.74 8.17 3.21
C VAL A 20 -6.46 8.47 1.75
N ASN A 21 -5.60 9.46 1.49
CA ASN A 21 -5.22 9.76 0.13
C ASN A 21 -4.11 8.80 -0.34
N LYS A 22 -3.76 8.92 -1.62
CA LYS A 22 -2.81 8.00 -2.22
C LYS A 22 -1.44 8.08 -1.54
N ASP A 23 -0.97 9.28 -1.27
CA ASP A 23 0.34 9.45 -0.65
C ASP A 23 0.38 8.77 0.72
N GLN A 24 -0.66 8.95 1.50
CA GLN A 24 -0.72 8.34 2.81
C GLN A 24 -0.79 6.82 2.70
N ALA A 25 -1.58 6.33 1.75
CA ALA A 25 -1.72 4.89 1.57
C ALA A 25 -0.38 4.27 1.18
N VAL A 26 0.34 4.90 0.27
CA VAL A 26 1.63 4.39 -0.16
C VAL A 26 2.62 4.36 1.01
N ARG A 27 2.65 5.40 1.80
CA ARG A 27 3.54 5.46 2.95
C ARG A 27 3.25 4.37 3.95
N ASP A 28 1.97 4.18 4.24
CA ASP A 28 1.58 3.18 5.22
C ASP A 28 1.95 1.77 4.74
N ILE A 29 1.70 1.50 3.46
CA ILE A 29 2.01 0.19 2.90
C ILE A 29 3.52 -0.02 2.88
N GLU A 30 4.29 0.99 2.51
CA GLU A 30 5.74 0.87 2.49
C GLU A 30 6.29 0.64 3.89
N SER A 31 5.73 1.32 4.87
CA SER A 31 6.17 1.13 6.25
C SER A 31 5.93 -0.30 6.71
N ALA A 32 4.79 -0.87 6.34
CA ALA A 32 4.49 -2.24 6.71
C ALA A 32 5.46 -3.21 6.06
N ILE A 33 5.78 -2.99 4.80
CA ILE A 33 6.72 -3.85 4.09
C ILE A 33 8.10 -3.77 4.72
N LEU A 34 8.54 -2.56 5.06
CA LEU A 34 9.84 -2.37 5.68
C LEU A 34 9.92 -3.07 7.03
N ARG A 35 8.85 -3.03 7.79
CA ARG A 35 8.82 -3.72 9.08
C ARG A 35 9.03 -5.21 8.91
N ILE A 36 8.34 -5.79 7.94
CA ILE A 36 8.44 -7.22 7.70
C ILE A 36 9.84 -7.56 7.22
N SER A 37 10.41 -6.74 6.36
CA SER A 37 11.74 -7.00 5.80
C SER A 37 12.84 -6.78 6.83
N HIS A 38 12.58 -6.01 7.85
CA HIS A 38 13.61 -5.60 8.81
C HIS A 38 13.80 -6.59 9.93
N LYS A 39 13.21 -7.72 9.83
CA LYS A 39 13.31 -8.70 10.91
C LYS A 39 14.67 -9.38 11.02
#